data_86b785f9bba150c223b797b91e63b9b3
#
_entry.id   86b785f9bba150c223b797b91e63b9b3
#
_cell.length_a   1.000
_cell.length_b   1.000
_cell.length_c   1.000
_cell.angle_alpha   90.00
_cell.angle_beta   90.00
_cell.angle_gamma   90.00
#
_symmetry.space_group_name_H-M   'P 1'
#
loop_
_entity.id
_entity.type
_entity.pdbx_description
1 polymer ?
#
loop_
_entity_poly.entity_id
_entity_poly.type
_entity_poly.pdbx_seq_one_letter_code
_entity_poly.pdbx_strand_id
1 'polypeptide(L)'
;MESTENQTNKRREFLTKVCPTVAFAMFGISFLEACSSDNTSDPGTTGITDSESEAGNSDNNSTDSSGSDNSSNTPAYTIDGDTITADLSNAFFDNLKNVGGYFNFTDAGVLLLRTSATQVLAFDNCCPHAGTSNAWTFSASSNRFTCGNHGNSYGTSQGGTANCSSGATSGNLARYTTTLNENQLVVTK
;
A
#
# COMPACT_ATOMS: atom_id res chain seq x y z
N MET A 1 6.24 -31.35 52.75
CA MET A 1 6.50 -32.32 51.68
C MET A 1 5.25 -32.42 50.83
N GLU A 2 5.17 -31.61 49.80
CA GLU A 2 4.07 -31.69 48.85
C GLU A 2 4.63 -31.44 47.46
N SER A 3 4.30 -32.33 46.60
CA SER A 3 4.86 -32.58 45.28
C SER A 3 4.55 -31.50 44.28
N THR A 4 5.56 -30.98 43.64
CA THR A 4 5.45 -30.17 42.45
C THR A 4 5.11 -31.09 41.25
N GLU A 5 3.88 -31.08 40.84
CA GLU A 5 3.37 -31.80 39.69
C GLU A 5 3.70 -31.05 38.40
N ASN A 6 4.40 -31.74 37.58
CA ASN A 6 4.97 -31.44 36.30
C ASN A 6 3.89 -31.08 35.26
N GLN A 7 3.74 -29.80 34.93
CA GLN A 7 2.92 -29.38 33.79
C GLN A 7 3.67 -29.60 32.48
N THR A 8 3.67 -30.85 32.05
CA THR A 8 4.20 -31.25 30.75
C THR A 8 3.32 -30.72 29.64
N ASN A 9 3.88 -29.87 28.85
CA ASN A 9 3.53 -29.36 27.53
C ASN A 9 2.41 -30.08 26.74
N LYS A 10 1.19 -29.63 26.92
CA LYS A 10 0.05 -29.97 26.05
C LYS A 10 0.14 -29.40 24.62
N ARG A 11 1.18 -28.65 24.33
CA ARG A 11 1.38 -28.05 22.98
C ARG A 11 2.08 -28.97 21.99
N ARG A 12 2.66 -30.07 22.43
CA ARG A 12 3.34 -31.03 21.54
C ARG A 12 2.44 -32.20 21.10
N GLU A 13 1.34 -32.44 21.79
CA GLU A 13 0.44 -33.58 21.50
C GLU A 13 -0.56 -33.28 20.37
N PHE A 14 -0.73 -32.01 20.01
CA PHE A 14 -1.66 -31.61 18.95
C PHE A 14 -1.11 -31.86 17.52
N LEU A 15 0.21 -32.00 17.36
CA LEU A 15 0.85 -32.14 16.05
C LEU A 15 0.95 -33.55 15.52
N THR A 16 0.60 -34.55 16.33
CA THR A 16 0.72 -35.98 15.92
C THR A 16 -0.60 -36.64 15.47
N LYS A 17 -1.73 -35.92 15.55
CA LYS A 17 -3.04 -36.48 15.22
C LYS A 17 -3.71 -35.99 13.94
N VAL A 18 -3.07 -35.11 13.16
CA VAL A 18 -3.65 -34.63 11.89
C VAL A 18 -2.66 -34.88 10.75
N CYS A 19 -2.52 -36.11 10.35
CA CYS A 19 -2.02 -36.51 9.05
C CYS A 19 -2.93 -37.55 8.43
N PRO A 20 -4.00 -37.20 7.73
CA PRO A 20 -4.53 -38.06 6.69
C PRO A 20 -3.78 -37.79 5.39
N THR A 21 -3.21 -38.83 4.87
CA THR A 21 -2.66 -39.02 3.54
C THR A 21 -3.51 -38.35 2.47
N VAL A 22 -3.06 -37.20 1.94
CA VAL A 22 -3.58 -36.69 0.67
C VAL A 22 -2.64 -37.19 -0.43
N ALA A 23 -3.12 -38.21 -1.13
CA ALA A 23 -2.50 -38.69 -2.36
C ALA A 23 -2.68 -37.59 -3.45
N PHE A 24 -1.62 -36.93 -3.85
CA PHE A 24 -1.61 -36.07 -5.02
C PHE A 24 -1.60 -36.97 -6.28
N ALA A 25 -2.75 -37.01 -6.96
CA ALA A 25 -2.83 -37.49 -8.32
C ALA A 25 -2.19 -36.46 -9.25
N MET A 26 -1.09 -36.85 -9.84
CA MET A 26 -0.43 -36.13 -10.92
C MET A 26 -1.32 -36.17 -12.16
N PHE A 27 -2.01 -35.09 -12.45
CA PHE A 27 -2.52 -34.85 -13.81
C PHE A 27 -1.59 -33.88 -14.49
N GLY A 28 -0.80 -34.46 -15.37
CA GLY A 28 0.00 -33.71 -16.33
C GLY A 28 -0.92 -33.02 -17.34
N ILE A 29 -0.79 -31.71 -17.43
CA ILE A 29 -1.30 -30.94 -18.58
C ILE A 29 -0.11 -30.19 -19.16
N SER A 30 0.39 -30.73 -20.26
CA SER A 30 1.33 -30.09 -21.15
C SER A 30 0.54 -29.08 -22.01
N PHE A 31 0.84 -27.80 -21.89
CA PHE A 31 0.52 -26.82 -22.92
C PHE A 31 1.82 -26.25 -23.46
N LEU A 32 2.28 -26.92 -24.51
CA LEU A 32 3.17 -26.35 -25.52
C LEU A 32 2.27 -25.75 -26.59
N GLU A 33 2.22 -24.44 -26.70
CA GLU A 33 1.90 -23.80 -27.96
C GLU A 33 2.82 -22.62 -28.17
N ALA A 34 3.76 -22.89 -29.04
CA ALA A 34 4.57 -21.94 -29.75
C ALA A 34 3.69 -21.19 -30.76
N CYS A 35 3.75 -19.88 -30.77
CA CYS A 35 3.43 -19.11 -31.97
C CYS A 35 4.60 -18.20 -32.28
N SER A 36 5.38 -18.72 -33.19
CA SER A 36 6.26 -18.00 -34.09
C SER A 36 5.41 -17.26 -35.12
N SER A 37 5.66 -15.98 -35.34
CA SER A 37 5.33 -15.30 -36.57
C SER A 37 6.34 -14.20 -36.86
N ASP A 38 7.32 -14.56 -37.60
CA ASP A 38 8.08 -13.66 -38.43
C ASP A 38 7.15 -12.89 -39.39
N ASN A 39 7.37 -11.60 -39.54
CA ASN A 39 7.21 -10.95 -40.82
C ASN A 39 8.16 -9.77 -40.97
N THR A 40 9.20 -10.04 -41.69
CA THR A 40 10.10 -9.14 -42.40
C THR A 40 9.34 -8.36 -43.46
N SER A 41 9.53 -7.05 -43.53
CA SER A 41 9.68 -6.28 -44.77
C SER A 41 9.94 -4.80 -44.48
N ASP A 42 11.13 -4.38 -44.69
CA ASP A 42 11.62 -3.07 -45.10
C ASP A 42 11.63 -3.04 -46.66
N PRO A 43 11.84 -1.94 -47.39
CA PRO A 43 12.21 -0.57 -47.06
C PRO A 43 11.46 0.50 -47.93
N GLY A 44 11.67 1.77 -47.60
CA GLY A 44 11.60 2.77 -48.63
C GLY A 44 11.26 4.21 -48.26
N THR A 45 12.26 5.04 -48.16
CA THR A 45 12.46 6.31 -48.87
C THR A 45 11.73 7.61 -48.39
N THR A 46 12.56 8.50 -47.85
CA THR A 46 12.68 9.98 -48.06
C THR A 46 11.47 10.89 -47.93
N GLY A 47 11.70 11.95 -47.15
CA GLY A 47 10.93 13.18 -47.19
C GLY A 47 11.35 14.16 -46.11
N ILE A 48 12.39 14.94 -46.39
CA ILE A 48 12.82 16.15 -45.65
C ILE A 48 11.82 17.25 -45.95
N THR A 49 11.32 17.96 -44.92
CA THR A 49 11.03 19.39 -45.05
C THR A 49 11.11 20.02 -43.66
N ASP A 50 12.08 20.92 -43.56
CA ASP A 50 12.24 21.93 -42.52
C ASP A 50 11.03 22.87 -42.49
N SER A 51 10.65 23.31 -41.29
CA SER A 51 10.19 24.66 -41.07
C SER A 51 10.31 24.97 -39.57
N GLU A 52 11.23 25.90 -39.35
CA GLU A 52 11.40 26.66 -38.14
C GLU A 52 10.14 27.53 -37.87
N SER A 53 9.81 27.76 -36.62
CA SER A 53 9.60 29.07 -36.04
C SER A 53 8.94 28.99 -34.69
N GLU A 54 9.67 29.54 -33.78
CA GLU A 54 9.40 30.64 -32.84
C GLU A 54 8.65 30.31 -31.55
N ALA A 55 9.40 30.40 -30.50
CA ALA A 55 9.28 31.15 -29.24
C ALA A 55 7.87 31.59 -28.78
N GLY A 56 7.58 31.24 -27.54
CA GLY A 56 6.48 31.86 -26.78
C GLY A 56 6.41 31.27 -25.39
N ASN A 57 7.31 31.65 -24.53
CA ASN A 57 7.16 32.25 -23.22
C ASN A 57 6.10 31.70 -22.26
N SER A 58 6.61 31.21 -21.12
CA SER A 58 6.15 31.52 -19.77
C SER A 58 4.67 31.39 -19.46
N ASP A 59 4.35 30.50 -18.55
CA ASP A 59 3.99 31.02 -17.23
C ASP A 59 3.81 29.81 -16.25
N ASN A 60 4.41 30.00 -15.10
CA ASN A 60 4.12 29.28 -13.87
C ASN A 60 2.62 29.17 -13.66
N ASN A 61 2.10 27.97 -13.62
CA ASN A 61 0.91 27.74 -12.85
C ASN A 61 1.16 26.52 -11.96
N SER A 62 1.30 26.80 -10.69
CA SER A 62 1.16 25.82 -9.61
C SER A 62 -0.13 25.09 -9.84
N THR A 63 -0.05 23.90 -10.39
CA THR A 63 -1.21 23.06 -10.54
C THR A 63 -1.49 22.41 -9.21
N ASP A 64 -2.38 23.08 -8.50
CA ASP A 64 -3.25 22.47 -7.50
C ASP A 64 -3.83 21.18 -8.11
N SER A 65 -3.32 20.03 -7.67
CA SER A 65 -3.83 18.74 -8.10
C SER A 65 -5.11 18.41 -7.34
N SER A 66 -6.14 19.17 -7.65
CA SER A 66 -7.52 18.81 -7.36
C SER A 66 -7.87 17.61 -8.26
N GLY A 67 -7.79 16.40 -7.71
CA GLY A 67 -8.33 15.20 -8.36
C GLY A 67 -9.83 15.40 -8.60
N SER A 68 -10.16 15.76 -9.84
CA SER A 68 -11.51 15.92 -10.34
C SER A 68 -12.00 14.59 -10.90
N ASP A 69 -13.12 14.07 -10.40
CA ASP A 69 -14.39 13.95 -11.11
C ASP A 69 -15.33 12.99 -10.39
N ASN A 70 -16.33 13.45 -9.73
CA ASN A 70 -17.73 13.27 -10.07
C ASN A 70 -18.69 13.85 -9.02
N SER A 71 -19.44 14.86 -9.42
CA SER A 71 -20.80 15.16 -8.99
C SER A 71 -21.12 15.29 -7.49
N SER A 72 -20.29 16.00 -6.75
CA SER A 72 -20.69 16.92 -5.69
C SER A 72 -19.51 17.88 -5.48
N ASN A 73 -19.81 19.17 -5.37
CA ASN A 73 -18.82 20.26 -5.26
C ASN A 73 -18.06 20.22 -3.90
N THR A 74 -17.96 19.05 -3.28
CA THR A 74 -17.27 18.83 -2.01
C THR A 74 -15.97 18.09 -2.30
N PRO A 75 -14.82 18.63 -1.89
CA PRO A 75 -13.54 17.97 -2.11
C PRO A 75 -13.50 16.63 -1.35
N ALA A 76 -12.83 15.64 -1.92
CA ALA A 76 -12.67 14.32 -1.28
C ALA A 76 -11.94 14.41 0.06
N TYR A 77 -11.11 15.44 0.22
CA TYR A 77 -10.35 15.68 1.45
C TYR A 77 -9.93 17.15 1.57
N THR A 78 -9.54 17.53 2.77
CA THR A 78 -8.86 18.80 3.07
C THR A 78 -7.64 18.52 3.96
N ILE A 79 -6.60 19.32 3.81
CA ILE A 79 -5.40 19.30 4.64
C ILE A 79 -5.23 20.68 5.25
N ASP A 80 -5.26 20.75 6.59
CA ASP A 80 -5.07 21.99 7.34
C ASP A 80 -3.99 21.75 8.43
N GLY A 81 -2.78 22.19 8.13
CA GLY A 81 -1.61 21.91 8.96
C GLY A 81 -1.40 20.41 9.15
N ASP A 82 -1.43 19.96 10.40
CA ASP A 82 -1.27 18.56 10.77
C ASP A 82 -2.59 17.76 10.74
N THR A 83 -3.70 18.41 10.38
CA THR A 83 -5.01 17.77 10.34
C THR A 83 -5.45 17.49 8.92
N ILE A 84 -5.81 16.23 8.65
CA ILE A 84 -6.36 15.75 7.39
C ILE A 84 -7.80 15.34 7.65
N THR A 85 -8.75 15.89 6.90
CA THR A 85 -10.15 15.46 6.91
C THR A 85 -10.49 14.86 5.56
N ALA A 86 -10.95 13.61 5.53
CA ALA A 86 -11.23 12.85 4.32
C ALA A 86 -12.65 12.26 4.36
N ASP A 87 -13.36 12.34 3.23
CA ASP A 87 -14.64 11.64 3.03
C ASP A 87 -14.41 10.30 2.35
N LEU A 88 -14.46 9.22 3.13
CA LEU A 88 -14.22 7.85 2.65
C LEU A 88 -15.36 7.30 1.76
N SER A 89 -16.47 8.03 1.59
CA SER A 89 -17.50 7.69 0.60
C SER A 89 -17.09 8.09 -0.81
N ASN A 90 -16.16 9.03 -0.93
CA ASN A 90 -15.64 9.48 -2.22
C ASN A 90 -14.85 8.37 -2.91
N ALA A 91 -14.98 8.26 -4.23
CA ALA A 91 -14.29 7.27 -5.06
C ALA A 91 -12.75 7.34 -4.96
N PHE A 92 -12.20 8.50 -4.59
CA PHE A 92 -10.77 8.67 -4.33
C PHE A 92 -10.23 7.69 -3.28
N PHE A 93 -11.09 7.28 -2.32
CA PHE A 93 -10.73 6.36 -1.24
C PHE A 93 -11.31 4.95 -1.42
N ASP A 94 -11.63 4.52 -2.64
CA ASP A 94 -12.24 3.21 -2.92
C ASP A 94 -11.43 2.04 -2.35
N ASN A 95 -10.11 2.16 -2.31
CA ASN A 95 -9.23 1.15 -1.71
C ASN A 95 -9.47 0.94 -0.20
N LEU A 96 -10.12 1.89 0.48
CA LEU A 96 -10.43 1.81 1.91
C LEU A 96 -11.86 1.34 2.20
N LYS A 97 -12.66 0.96 1.20
CA LYS A 97 -14.04 0.51 1.40
C LYS A 97 -14.15 -0.81 2.18
N ASN A 98 -13.16 -1.68 2.02
CA ASN A 98 -13.14 -3.01 2.63
C ASN A 98 -12.12 -3.09 3.77
N VAL A 99 -12.42 -3.91 4.78
CA VAL A 99 -11.47 -4.26 5.85
C VAL A 99 -10.24 -4.94 5.24
N GLY A 100 -9.04 -4.51 5.64
CA GLY A 100 -7.77 -4.91 5.05
C GLY A 100 -7.36 -4.05 3.86
N GLY A 101 -8.24 -3.18 3.37
CA GLY A 101 -7.90 -2.19 2.35
C GLY A 101 -6.92 -1.14 2.89
N TYR A 102 -5.98 -0.73 2.04
CA TYR A 102 -5.01 0.31 2.38
C TYR A 102 -4.88 1.34 1.26
N PHE A 103 -4.43 2.51 1.62
CA PHE A 103 -4.20 3.60 0.68
C PHE A 103 -2.94 4.38 1.05
N ASN A 104 -2.01 4.53 0.10
CA ASN A 104 -0.86 5.41 0.27
C ASN A 104 -1.26 6.82 -0.17
N PHE A 105 -1.64 7.65 0.78
CA PHE A 105 -2.06 9.02 0.55
C PHE A 105 -0.83 9.92 0.54
N THR A 106 -0.15 9.97 -0.60
CA THR A 106 1.14 10.66 -0.78
C THR A 106 1.05 12.16 -0.53
N ASP A 107 -0.02 12.81 -0.99
CA ASP A 107 -0.22 14.26 -0.84
C ASP A 107 -0.32 14.67 0.63
N ALA A 108 -0.90 13.80 1.44
CA ALA A 108 -1.01 14.01 2.88
C ALA A 108 0.15 13.40 3.69
N GLY A 109 1.06 12.67 3.07
CA GLY A 109 2.19 12.03 3.75
C GLY A 109 1.79 10.90 4.70
N VAL A 110 0.70 10.16 4.40
CA VAL A 110 0.19 9.12 5.28
C VAL A 110 -0.14 7.82 4.55
N LEU A 111 0.05 6.70 5.24
CA LEU A 111 -0.49 5.38 4.87
C LEU A 111 -1.76 5.14 5.68
N LEU A 112 -2.87 4.86 5.01
CA LEU A 112 -4.13 4.53 5.63
C LEU A 112 -4.39 3.03 5.52
N LEU A 113 -4.92 2.42 6.61
CA LEU A 113 -5.29 1.00 6.67
C LEU A 113 -6.64 0.85 7.36
N ARG A 114 -7.63 0.33 6.67
CA ARG A 114 -8.92 -0.01 7.31
C ARG A 114 -8.79 -1.35 8.05
N THR A 115 -8.92 -1.32 9.37
CA THR A 115 -8.80 -2.51 10.23
C THR A 115 -10.16 -3.08 10.64
N SER A 116 -11.21 -2.25 10.59
CA SER A 116 -12.59 -2.69 10.84
C SER A 116 -13.60 -1.78 10.14
N ALA A 117 -14.88 -2.08 10.28
CA ALA A 117 -15.95 -1.22 9.76
C ALA A 117 -15.88 0.21 10.34
N THR A 118 -15.40 0.34 11.59
CA THR A 118 -15.39 1.60 12.34
C THR A 118 -13.98 2.12 12.64
N GLN A 119 -12.94 1.53 12.03
CA GLN A 119 -11.57 1.94 12.32
C GLN A 119 -10.70 1.98 11.07
N VAL A 120 -10.04 3.10 10.89
CA VAL A 120 -8.94 3.30 9.96
C VAL A 120 -7.72 3.76 10.75
N LEU A 121 -6.58 3.13 10.54
CA LEU A 121 -5.29 3.52 11.11
C LEU A 121 -4.56 4.40 10.11
N ALA A 122 -3.79 5.36 10.60
CA ALA A 122 -2.92 6.21 9.80
C ALA A 122 -1.47 6.11 10.30
N PHE A 123 -0.54 6.04 9.37
CA PHE A 123 0.89 5.94 9.65
C PHE A 123 1.66 6.94 8.79
N ASP A 124 2.86 7.29 9.24
CA ASP A 124 3.81 8.01 8.40
C ASP A 124 4.14 7.17 7.16
N ASN A 125 4.02 7.75 5.98
CA ASN A 125 4.41 7.07 4.73
C ASN A 125 5.91 7.21 4.41
N CYS A 126 6.66 7.94 5.21
CA CYS A 126 8.10 8.03 5.05
C CYS A 126 8.78 6.72 5.46
N CYS A 127 9.45 6.07 4.52
CA CYS A 127 10.15 4.81 4.80
C CYS A 127 11.28 5.01 5.82
N PRO A 128 11.25 4.28 6.96
CA PRO A 128 12.29 4.40 7.98
C PRO A 128 13.70 4.11 7.50
N HIS A 129 13.88 3.29 6.47
CA HIS A 129 15.19 2.99 5.93
C HIS A 129 15.79 4.19 5.19
N ALA A 130 15.12 4.69 4.16
CA ALA A 130 15.69 5.67 3.23
C ALA A 130 14.73 6.78 2.80
N GLY A 131 13.63 7.01 3.52
CA GLY A 131 12.74 8.13 3.29
C GLY A 131 11.80 8.02 2.08
N THR A 132 11.76 6.88 1.37
CA THR A 132 10.83 6.66 0.25
C THR A 132 9.39 6.70 0.74
N SER A 133 8.51 7.45 0.05
CA SER A 133 7.11 7.63 0.47
C SER A 133 6.07 7.06 -0.51
N ASN A 134 6.47 6.66 -1.72
CA ASN A 134 5.56 6.31 -2.81
C ASN A 134 5.53 4.83 -3.19
N ALA A 135 6.24 3.96 -2.47
CA ALA A 135 6.43 2.56 -2.86
C ALA A 135 6.01 1.59 -1.74
N TRP A 136 4.74 1.64 -1.34
CA TRP A 136 4.24 0.81 -0.26
C TRP A 136 3.26 -0.27 -0.73
N THR A 137 3.39 -1.45 -0.15
CA THR A 137 2.42 -2.55 -0.25
C THR A 137 2.06 -3.04 1.15
N PHE A 138 0.83 -3.53 1.33
CA PHE A 138 0.37 -4.09 2.60
C PHE A 138 0.11 -5.59 2.48
N SER A 139 0.54 -6.35 3.46
CA SER A 139 0.25 -7.78 3.60
C SER A 139 -0.64 -8.01 4.82
N ALA A 140 -1.88 -8.40 4.58
CA ALA A 140 -2.84 -8.70 5.64
C ALA A 140 -2.43 -9.92 6.48
N SER A 141 -1.78 -10.92 5.86
CA SER A 141 -1.35 -12.14 6.56
C SER A 141 -0.25 -11.90 7.59
N SER A 142 0.64 -10.94 7.32
CA SER A 142 1.73 -10.55 8.23
C SER A 142 1.44 -9.27 9.01
N ASN A 143 0.37 -8.55 8.67
CA ASN A 143 0.02 -7.24 9.20
C ASN A 143 1.18 -6.23 9.11
N ARG A 144 1.81 -6.16 7.93
CA ARG A 144 2.99 -5.34 7.69
C ARG A 144 2.87 -4.57 6.39
N PHE A 145 3.42 -3.36 6.41
CA PHE A 145 3.72 -2.60 5.20
C PHE A 145 5.15 -2.91 4.73
N THR A 146 5.32 -3.12 3.43
CA THR A 146 6.62 -3.31 2.81
C THR A 146 6.92 -2.15 1.88
N CYS A 147 8.07 -1.51 2.09
CA CYS A 147 8.59 -0.48 1.21
C CYS A 147 9.25 -1.15 0.00
N GLY A 148 8.70 -0.92 -1.20
CA GLY A 148 9.17 -1.56 -2.44
C GLY A 148 10.56 -1.13 -2.90
N ASN A 149 11.12 -0.05 -2.34
CA ASN A 149 12.45 0.44 -2.73
C ASN A 149 13.56 -0.56 -2.35
N HIS A 150 13.50 -1.13 -1.13
CA HIS A 150 14.50 -2.08 -0.64
C HIS A 150 13.91 -3.35 -0.01
N GLY A 151 12.60 -3.55 -0.09
CA GLY A 151 11.91 -4.73 0.46
C GLY A 151 11.80 -4.77 1.99
N ASN A 152 12.16 -3.69 2.69
CA ASN A 152 12.07 -3.62 4.15
C ASN A 152 10.60 -3.57 4.59
N SER A 153 10.25 -4.32 5.65
CA SER A 153 8.88 -4.45 6.12
C SER A 153 8.72 -3.95 7.55
N TYR A 154 7.63 -3.21 7.80
CA TYR A 154 7.35 -2.56 9.07
C TYR A 154 5.95 -2.93 9.58
N GLY A 155 5.85 -3.17 10.89
CA GLY A 155 4.58 -3.53 11.52
C GLY A 155 3.66 -2.33 11.70
N THR A 156 2.40 -2.64 11.98
CA THR A 156 1.32 -1.67 12.24
C THR A 156 0.98 -1.54 13.73
N SER A 157 1.68 -2.26 14.61
CA SER A 157 1.47 -2.20 16.04
C SER A 157 2.01 -0.89 16.64
N GLN A 158 1.52 -0.53 17.83
CA GLN A 158 2.09 0.59 18.59
C GLN A 158 3.40 0.18 19.27
N GLY A 159 4.30 1.14 19.42
CA GLY A 159 5.60 0.94 20.04
C GLY A 159 6.66 0.39 19.08
N GLY A 160 7.93 0.49 19.47
CA GLY A 160 9.06 0.08 18.64
C GLY A 160 9.14 0.83 17.32
N THR A 161 8.75 2.09 17.32
CA THR A 161 8.62 2.94 16.13
C THR A 161 10.00 3.21 15.52
N ALA A 162 10.11 2.97 14.24
CA ALA A 162 11.25 3.36 13.43
C ALA A 162 10.97 4.73 12.78
N ASN A 163 11.89 5.69 12.98
CA ASN A 163 11.74 7.04 12.45
C ASN A 163 12.08 7.10 10.95
N CYS A 164 11.50 8.07 10.26
CA CYS A 164 11.78 8.38 8.86
C CYS A 164 13.28 8.51 8.61
N SER A 165 13.79 7.89 7.56
CA SER A 165 15.21 7.98 7.11
C SER A 165 16.24 7.65 8.18
N SER A 166 15.90 6.85 9.18
CA SER A 166 16.82 6.47 10.28
C SER A 166 17.77 5.34 9.92
N GLY A 167 17.67 4.75 8.74
CA GLY A 167 18.40 3.55 8.34
C GLY A 167 17.79 2.25 8.90
N ALA A 168 16.68 2.32 9.62
CA ALA A 168 16.03 1.15 10.20
C ALA A 168 15.47 0.22 9.11
N THR A 169 15.78 -1.07 9.19
CA THR A 169 15.29 -2.09 8.24
C THR A 169 14.09 -2.88 8.77
N SER A 170 13.69 -2.64 10.02
CA SER A 170 12.56 -3.29 10.71
C SER A 170 12.00 -2.38 11.80
N GLY A 171 10.93 -2.82 12.45
CA GLY A 171 10.23 -2.07 13.50
C GLY A 171 8.77 -1.86 13.12
N ASN A 172 8.14 -0.85 13.70
CA ASN A 172 6.79 -0.42 13.38
C ASN A 172 6.81 0.99 12.78
N LEU A 173 5.85 1.30 11.89
CA LEU A 173 5.67 2.65 11.38
C LEU A 173 5.18 3.60 12.50
N ALA A 174 5.59 4.86 12.41
CA ALA A 174 5.02 5.92 13.24
C ALA A 174 3.53 6.03 12.98
N ARG A 175 2.74 6.10 14.04
CA ARG A 175 1.28 6.08 13.95
C ARG A 175 0.70 7.41 14.36
N TYR A 176 -0.23 7.91 13.57
CA TYR A 176 -0.99 9.12 13.81
C TYR A 176 -2.31 8.83 14.53
N THR A 177 -2.90 9.86 15.13
CA THR A 177 -4.22 9.75 15.75
C THR A 177 -5.30 9.79 14.68
N THR A 178 -6.30 8.92 14.80
CA THR A 178 -7.42 8.86 13.85
C THR A 178 -8.76 8.83 14.56
N THR A 179 -9.75 9.50 13.98
CA THR A 179 -11.16 9.41 14.38
C THR A 179 -11.98 9.17 13.11
N LEU A 180 -12.82 8.14 13.13
CA LEU A 180 -13.74 7.83 12.03
C LEU A 180 -15.18 7.95 12.53
N ASN A 181 -15.93 8.88 11.94
CA ASN A 181 -17.36 9.09 12.17
C ASN A 181 -18.08 8.80 10.84
N GLU A 182 -18.83 7.70 10.78
CA GLU A 182 -19.44 7.22 9.54
C GLU A 182 -18.41 7.11 8.40
N ASN A 183 -18.41 8.05 7.47
CA ASN A 183 -17.46 8.11 6.35
C ASN A 183 -16.41 9.23 6.51
N GLN A 184 -16.53 10.07 7.53
CA GLN A 184 -15.58 11.15 7.75
C GLN A 184 -14.41 10.64 8.60
N LEU A 185 -13.24 10.57 8.00
CA LEU A 185 -11.97 10.27 8.66
C LEU A 185 -11.24 11.57 8.97
N VAL A 186 -10.85 11.73 10.24
CA VAL A 186 -9.94 12.80 10.67
C VAL A 186 -8.64 12.14 11.12
N VAL A 187 -7.51 12.62 10.59
CA VAL A 187 -6.16 12.21 10.97
C VAL A 187 -5.43 13.42 11.54
N THR A 188 -4.76 13.26 12.67
CA THR A 188 -3.89 14.28 13.29
C THR A 188 -2.49 13.70 13.43
N LYS A 189 -1.50 14.36 12.80
CA LYS A 189 -0.08 14.02 12.82
C LYS A 189 0.62 14.49 14.09
#